data_c65b6a5e7b39b9ff9762bd9c4c9e855d
#
_entry.id   c65b6a5e7b39b9ff9762bd9c4c9e855d
#
_cell.length_a   1.000
_cell.length_b   1.000
_cell.length_c   1.000
_cell.angle_alpha   90.00
_cell.angle_beta   90.00
_cell.angle_gamma   90.00
#
_symmetry.space_group_name_H-M   'P 1'
#
loop_
_entity.id
_entity.type
_entity.pdbx_description
1 polymer ?
#
loop_
_entity_poly.entity_id
_entity_poly.type
_entity_poly.pdbx_seq_one_letter_code
_entity_poly.pdbx_strand_id
1 'polypeptide(L)'
;MTAYDAQAALDAIHHRQQQTRDEYVRHASSGTYGLVAALSVFATGSSIDLPSPWSLIARLVGGGLIVGGLVVQYRQARVHKKTSLAGALFTLWVAAVVIVVFVASVIAARLAHLPIPSVPAAAVAAVATLVATYATRPIVKRIAKKDDQG
;
A
#
# COMPACT_ATOMS: atom_id res chain seq x y z
N MET A 1 30.97 -35.85 -1.70
CA MET A 1 29.66 -35.20 -1.98
C MET A 1 29.00 -35.98 -3.08
N THR A 2 27.97 -36.71 -2.76
CA THR A 2 27.20 -37.49 -3.75
C THR A 2 26.18 -36.56 -4.43
N ALA A 3 25.83 -36.88 -5.68
CA ALA A 3 24.79 -36.13 -6.44
C ALA A 3 23.47 -36.03 -5.68
N TYR A 4 23.22 -36.96 -4.77
CA TYR A 4 22.05 -37.00 -3.88
C TYR A 4 22.08 -35.87 -2.83
N ASP A 5 23.27 -35.54 -2.27
CA ASP A 5 23.39 -34.44 -1.29
C ASP A 5 23.22 -33.07 -1.94
N ALA A 6 23.64 -32.93 -3.20
CA ALA A 6 23.45 -31.69 -3.95
C ALA A 6 21.97 -31.45 -4.31
N GLN A 7 21.23 -32.50 -4.65
CA GLN A 7 19.80 -32.42 -4.91
C GLN A 7 19.02 -32.08 -3.63
N ALA A 8 19.32 -32.71 -2.51
CA ALA A 8 18.69 -32.45 -1.23
C ALA A 8 18.95 -30.99 -0.75
N ALA A 9 20.15 -30.47 -1.02
CA ALA A 9 20.49 -29.07 -0.70
C ALA A 9 19.72 -28.09 -1.60
N LEU A 10 19.56 -28.39 -2.88
CA LEU A 10 18.75 -27.58 -3.80
C LEU A 10 17.27 -27.55 -3.41
N ASP A 11 16.71 -28.69 -3.05
CA ASP A 11 15.30 -28.81 -2.61
C ASP A 11 15.09 -28.02 -1.28
N ALA A 12 16.04 -28.06 -0.35
CA ALA A 12 15.99 -27.29 0.88
C ALA A 12 16.04 -25.78 0.62
N ILE A 13 16.82 -25.33 -0.36
CA ILE A 13 16.88 -23.93 -0.78
C ILE A 13 15.58 -23.50 -1.41
N HIS A 14 15.02 -24.30 -2.33
CA HIS A 14 13.74 -24.02 -2.97
C HIS A 14 12.60 -23.96 -1.95
N HIS A 15 12.58 -24.87 -0.97
CA HIS A 15 11.56 -24.89 0.08
C HIS A 15 11.63 -23.64 0.98
N ARG A 16 12.84 -23.21 1.36
CA ARG A 16 13.03 -21.96 2.13
C ARG A 16 12.65 -20.72 1.32
N GLN A 17 12.95 -20.69 0.02
CA GLN A 17 12.53 -19.61 -0.86
C GLN A 17 11.00 -19.52 -0.97
N GLN A 18 10.32 -20.66 -1.09
CA GLN A 18 8.86 -20.71 -1.11
C GLN A 18 8.24 -20.24 0.20
N GLN A 19 8.76 -20.68 1.35
CA GLN A 19 8.27 -20.23 2.67
C GLN A 19 8.43 -18.72 2.85
N THR A 20 9.60 -18.16 2.53
CA THR A 20 9.85 -16.71 2.62
C THR A 20 8.92 -15.92 1.68
N ARG A 21 8.60 -16.50 0.52
CA ARG A 21 7.69 -15.90 -0.46
C ARG A 21 6.25 -15.90 0.01
N ASP A 22 5.79 -17.00 0.57
CA ASP A 22 4.41 -17.12 1.09
C ASP A 22 4.20 -16.20 2.30
N GLU A 23 5.19 -16.05 3.15
CA GLU A 23 5.18 -15.06 4.24
C GLU A 23 5.16 -13.63 3.72
N TYR A 24 5.94 -13.31 2.69
CA TYR A 24 5.94 -11.98 2.08
C TYR A 24 4.60 -11.65 1.42
N VAL A 25 4.04 -12.58 0.64
CA VAL A 25 2.71 -12.41 0.01
C VAL A 25 1.62 -12.28 1.09
N ARG A 26 1.71 -13.04 2.16
CA ARG A 26 0.78 -12.99 3.29
C ARG A 26 0.87 -11.66 4.04
N HIS A 27 2.08 -11.10 4.24
CA HIS A 27 2.29 -9.78 4.85
C HIS A 27 1.88 -8.64 3.92
N ALA A 28 2.29 -8.66 2.67
CA ALA A 28 1.91 -7.64 1.67
C ALA A 28 0.39 -7.66 1.36
N SER A 29 -0.27 -8.80 1.55
CA SER A 29 -1.72 -8.92 1.43
C SER A 29 -2.46 -8.80 2.76
N SER A 30 -1.77 -8.46 3.88
CA SER A 30 -2.43 -8.28 5.16
C SER A 30 -3.38 -7.09 5.08
N GLY A 31 -4.63 -7.30 5.49
CA GLY A 31 -5.66 -6.25 5.51
C GLY A 31 -5.25 -5.03 6.33
N THR A 32 -4.36 -5.22 7.28
CA THR A 32 -3.77 -4.21 8.15
C THR A 32 -3.04 -3.12 7.35
N TYR A 33 -2.33 -3.49 6.28
CA TYR A 33 -1.60 -2.53 5.46
C TYR A 33 -2.54 -1.61 4.68
N GLY A 34 -3.59 -2.17 4.10
CA GLY A 34 -4.64 -1.41 3.42
C GLY A 34 -5.38 -0.47 4.37
N LEU A 35 -5.64 -0.93 5.60
CA LEU A 35 -6.27 -0.14 6.64
C LEU A 35 -5.40 1.07 7.07
N VAL A 36 -4.11 0.87 7.31
CA VAL A 36 -3.17 1.95 7.66
C VAL A 36 -3.06 2.96 6.52
N ALA A 37 -2.97 2.50 5.27
CA ALA A 37 -2.94 3.38 4.10
C ALA A 37 -4.24 4.20 3.98
N ALA A 38 -5.40 3.57 4.14
CA ALA A 38 -6.69 4.25 4.08
C ALA A 38 -6.86 5.28 5.20
N LEU A 39 -6.45 4.95 6.44
CA LEU A 39 -6.45 5.88 7.56
C LEU A 39 -5.52 7.07 7.34
N SER A 40 -4.34 6.84 6.75
CA SER A 40 -3.40 7.91 6.40
C SER A 40 -4.01 8.87 5.36
N VAL A 41 -4.63 8.33 4.32
CA VAL A 41 -5.32 9.11 3.28
C VAL A 41 -6.48 9.90 3.89
N PHE A 42 -7.27 9.27 4.75
CA PHE A 42 -8.38 9.93 5.44
C PHE A 42 -7.90 11.08 6.34
N ALA A 43 -6.92 10.81 7.21
CA ALA A 43 -6.40 11.82 8.15
C ALA A 43 -5.76 13.00 7.41
N THR A 44 -4.96 12.74 6.38
CA THR A 44 -4.31 13.79 5.60
C THR A 44 -5.32 14.59 4.76
N GLY A 45 -6.26 13.91 4.10
CA GLY A 45 -7.27 14.54 3.26
C GLY A 45 -8.25 15.39 4.06
N SER A 46 -8.72 14.90 5.21
CA SER A 46 -9.63 15.66 6.07
C SER A 46 -9.00 16.90 6.70
N SER A 47 -7.67 16.93 6.84
CA SER A 47 -6.96 18.06 7.46
C SER A 47 -7.02 19.36 6.67
N ILE A 48 -7.46 19.35 5.41
CA ILE A 48 -7.39 20.51 4.50
C ILE A 48 -8.37 21.60 4.94
N ASP A 49 -9.60 21.24 5.27
CA ASP A 49 -10.68 22.18 5.60
C ASP A 49 -11.02 22.20 7.10
N LEU A 50 -10.30 21.44 7.95
CA LEU A 50 -10.54 21.47 9.39
C LEU A 50 -9.97 22.75 10.01
N PRO A 51 -10.73 23.38 10.95
CA PRO A 51 -10.23 24.53 11.68
C PRO A 51 -9.04 24.14 12.59
N SER A 52 -8.14 25.11 12.83
CA SER A 52 -7.09 24.96 13.84
C SER A 52 -7.75 24.84 15.24
N PRO A 53 -7.29 23.93 16.13
CA PRO A 53 -6.07 23.09 16.10
C PRO A 53 -6.24 21.70 15.45
N TRP A 54 -7.46 21.28 15.05
CA TRP A 54 -7.76 19.95 14.56
C TRP A 54 -7.03 19.60 13.25
N SER A 55 -6.81 20.58 12.38
CA SER A 55 -6.03 20.40 11.15
C SER A 55 -4.58 19.99 11.44
N LEU A 56 -3.98 20.54 12.49
CA LEU A 56 -2.62 20.23 12.91
C LEU A 56 -2.53 18.79 13.44
N ILE A 57 -3.48 18.39 14.28
CA ILE A 57 -3.56 17.00 14.80
C ILE A 57 -3.74 16.01 13.68
N ALA A 58 -4.66 16.26 12.75
CA ALA A 58 -4.93 15.37 11.61
C ALA A 58 -3.69 15.23 10.71
N ARG A 59 -2.92 16.31 10.46
CA ARG A 59 -1.66 16.27 9.69
C ARG A 59 -0.59 15.47 10.40
N LEU A 60 -0.43 15.65 11.72
CA LEU A 60 0.55 14.91 12.51
C LEU A 60 0.22 13.42 12.54
N VAL A 61 -1.05 13.05 12.70
CA VAL A 61 -1.49 11.66 12.69
C VAL A 61 -1.31 11.06 11.29
N GLY A 62 -1.78 11.74 10.24
CA GLY A 62 -1.63 11.27 8.86
C GLY A 62 -0.16 11.13 8.44
N GLY A 63 0.65 12.16 8.71
CA GLY A 63 2.09 12.14 8.45
C GLY A 63 2.82 11.07 9.26
N GLY A 64 2.49 10.91 10.54
CA GLY A 64 3.04 9.88 11.40
C GLY A 64 2.75 8.46 10.90
N LEU A 65 1.55 8.20 10.41
CA LEU A 65 1.17 6.93 9.83
C LEU A 65 1.95 6.65 8.52
N ILE A 66 2.16 7.66 7.68
CA ILE A 66 2.95 7.54 6.44
C ILE A 66 4.41 7.22 6.79
N VAL A 67 5.02 8.01 7.68
CA VAL A 67 6.41 7.81 8.10
C VAL A 67 6.58 6.47 8.80
N GLY A 68 5.68 6.10 9.70
CA GLY A 68 5.68 4.81 10.37
C GLY A 68 5.59 3.64 9.38
N GLY A 69 4.70 3.73 8.39
CA GLY A 69 4.56 2.77 7.30
C GLY A 69 5.85 2.64 6.48
N LEU A 70 6.48 3.76 6.13
CA LEU A 70 7.75 3.79 5.40
C LEU A 70 8.90 3.18 6.22
N VAL A 71 8.99 3.49 7.52
CA VAL A 71 10.02 2.92 8.41
C VAL A 71 9.86 1.41 8.54
N VAL A 72 8.64 0.92 8.68
CA VAL A 72 8.35 -0.52 8.71
C VAL A 72 8.74 -1.18 7.40
N GLN A 73 8.39 -0.57 6.26
CA GLN A 73 8.82 -1.05 4.94
C GLN A 73 10.36 -1.06 4.80
N TYR A 74 11.02 0.01 5.23
CA TYR A 74 12.48 0.10 5.12
C TYR A 74 13.19 -0.94 5.99
N ARG A 75 12.67 -1.21 7.19
CA ARG A 75 13.21 -2.27 8.06
C ARG A 75 12.99 -3.67 7.49
N GLN A 76 11.87 -3.90 6.83
CA GLN A 76 11.57 -5.19 6.17
C GLN A 76 12.31 -5.35 4.84
N ALA A 77 12.62 -4.26 4.13
CA ALA A 77 13.38 -4.27 2.87
C ALA A 77 14.88 -4.58 3.02
N ARG A 78 15.41 -4.72 4.24
CA ARG A 78 16.79 -5.21 4.48
C ARG A 78 17.01 -6.64 3.99
N VAL A 79 15.98 -7.39 3.66
CA VAL A 79 16.06 -8.64 2.92
C VAL A 79 15.99 -8.30 1.43
N HIS A 80 17.16 -8.27 0.80
CA HIS A 80 17.43 -7.98 -0.61
C HIS A 80 16.37 -8.53 -1.59
N LYS A 81 15.41 -7.72 -1.98
CA LYS A 81 14.72 -7.88 -3.28
C LYS A 81 14.77 -6.55 -4.01
N LYS A 82 15.41 -6.56 -5.19
CA LYS A 82 15.31 -5.48 -6.17
C LYS A 82 13.81 -5.22 -6.40
N THR A 83 13.35 -4.03 -6.03
CA THR A 83 11.99 -3.59 -6.35
C THR A 83 11.85 -3.65 -7.87
N SER A 84 11.01 -4.53 -8.36
CA SER A 84 10.70 -4.64 -9.79
C SER A 84 10.17 -3.29 -10.26
N LEU A 85 10.70 -2.80 -11.37
CA LEU A 85 10.28 -1.54 -12.00
C LEU A 85 8.77 -1.55 -12.27
N ALA A 86 8.23 -2.72 -12.63
CA ALA A 86 6.80 -2.94 -12.80
C ALA A 86 6.00 -2.74 -11.51
N GLY A 87 6.52 -3.19 -10.36
CA GLY A 87 5.88 -2.97 -9.06
C GLY A 87 5.87 -1.50 -8.66
N ALA A 88 6.97 -0.77 -8.90
CA ALA A 88 7.05 0.67 -8.62
C ALA A 88 6.07 1.47 -9.51
N LEU A 89 6.01 1.19 -10.81
CA LEU A 89 5.07 1.82 -11.73
C LEU A 89 3.62 1.54 -11.36
N PHE A 90 3.33 0.31 -10.95
CA PHE A 90 2.00 -0.07 -10.50
C PHE A 90 1.58 0.70 -9.24
N THR A 91 2.47 0.83 -8.26
CA THR A 91 2.20 1.60 -7.03
C THR A 91 1.97 3.09 -7.35
N LEU A 92 2.76 3.65 -8.26
CA LEU A 92 2.60 5.03 -8.72
C LEU A 92 1.25 5.22 -9.42
N TRP A 93 0.83 4.27 -10.25
CA TRP A 93 -0.46 4.32 -10.93
C TRP A 93 -1.63 4.27 -9.95
N VAL A 94 -1.59 3.38 -8.94
CA VAL A 94 -2.60 3.30 -7.89
C VAL A 94 -2.68 4.62 -7.10
N ALA A 95 -1.52 5.21 -6.75
CA ALA A 95 -1.48 6.50 -6.06
C ALA A 95 -2.10 7.61 -6.92
N ALA A 96 -1.82 7.66 -8.22
CA ALA A 96 -2.43 8.62 -9.14
C ALA A 96 -3.96 8.47 -9.19
N VAL A 97 -4.47 7.25 -9.27
CA VAL A 97 -5.92 6.99 -9.26
C VAL A 97 -6.57 7.48 -7.96
N VAL A 98 -5.96 7.23 -6.80
CA VAL A 98 -6.49 7.69 -5.50
C VAL A 98 -6.52 9.22 -5.44
N ILE A 99 -5.47 9.90 -5.95
CA ILE A 99 -5.42 11.37 -6.01
C ILE A 99 -6.55 11.91 -6.92
N VAL A 100 -6.75 11.33 -8.09
CA VAL A 100 -7.82 11.74 -9.02
C VAL A 100 -9.19 11.56 -8.38
N VAL A 101 -9.44 10.43 -7.71
CA VAL A 101 -10.69 10.18 -6.99
C VAL A 101 -10.90 11.21 -5.88
N PHE A 102 -9.85 11.53 -5.12
CA PHE A 102 -9.93 12.54 -4.07
C PHE A 102 -10.28 13.92 -4.63
N VAL A 103 -9.58 14.38 -5.66
CA VAL A 103 -9.82 15.70 -6.30
C VAL A 103 -11.23 15.77 -6.88
N ALA A 104 -11.67 14.74 -7.60
CA ALA A 104 -13.02 14.67 -8.15
C ALA A 104 -14.09 14.73 -7.05
N SER A 105 -13.86 14.03 -5.93
CA SER A 105 -14.76 14.02 -4.78
C SER A 105 -14.81 15.38 -4.07
N VAL A 106 -13.69 16.09 -3.96
CA VAL A 106 -13.66 17.47 -3.42
C VAL A 106 -14.47 18.42 -4.31
N ILE A 107 -14.30 18.31 -5.63
CA ILE A 107 -15.04 19.14 -6.59
C ILE A 107 -16.55 18.86 -6.47
N ALA A 108 -16.93 17.59 -6.44
CA ALA A 108 -18.34 17.20 -6.28
C ALA A 108 -18.94 17.71 -4.95
N ALA A 109 -18.19 17.60 -3.85
CA ALA A 109 -18.62 18.08 -2.54
C ALA A 109 -18.76 19.61 -2.48
N ARG A 110 -17.90 20.35 -3.18
CA ARG A 110 -18.02 21.82 -3.34
C ARG A 110 -19.23 22.21 -4.15
N LEU A 111 -19.51 21.51 -5.24
CA LEU A 111 -20.71 21.74 -6.04
C LEU A 111 -21.99 21.46 -5.26
N ALA A 112 -21.96 20.50 -4.34
CA ALA A 112 -23.05 20.19 -3.41
C ALA A 112 -23.16 21.18 -2.23
N HIS A 113 -22.35 22.23 -2.19
CA HIS A 113 -22.34 23.29 -1.14
C HIS A 113 -22.15 22.74 0.28
N LEU A 114 -21.40 21.65 0.44
CA LEU A 114 -21.09 21.09 1.75
C LEU A 114 -20.16 22.03 2.55
N PRO A 115 -20.40 22.24 3.84
CA PRO A 115 -19.63 23.18 4.67
C PRO A 115 -18.17 22.75 4.86
N ILE A 116 -17.87 21.44 4.80
CA ILE A 116 -16.52 20.88 4.94
C ILE A 116 -16.34 19.81 3.85
N PRO A 117 -16.03 20.21 2.60
CA PRO A 117 -15.99 19.28 1.46
C PRO A 117 -14.84 18.25 1.52
N SER A 118 -13.76 18.53 2.24
CA SER A 118 -12.61 17.64 2.33
C SER A 118 -12.90 16.36 3.12
N VAL A 119 -13.76 16.39 4.14
CA VAL A 119 -14.07 15.23 4.97
C VAL A 119 -14.76 14.11 4.20
N PRO A 120 -15.89 14.33 3.50
CA PRO A 120 -16.51 13.29 2.70
C PRO A 120 -15.61 12.86 1.53
N ALA A 121 -14.86 13.78 0.92
CA ALA A 121 -13.90 13.44 -0.12
C ALA A 121 -12.78 12.52 0.39
N ALA A 122 -12.26 12.80 1.58
CA ALA A 122 -11.26 11.95 2.23
C ALA A 122 -11.82 10.55 2.56
N ALA A 123 -13.08 10.46 2.98
CA ALA A 123 -13.75 9.18 3.23
C ALA A 123 -13.88 8.37 1.93
N VAL A 124 -14.30 8.98 0.83
CA VAL A 124 -14.38 8.32 -0.48
C VAL A 124 -13.01 7.84 -0.94
N ALA A 125 -11.97 8.67 -0.82
CA ALA A 125 -10.61 8.30 -1.18
C ALA A 125 -10.05 7.16 -0.30
N ALA A 126 -10.37 7.14 1.00
CA ALA A 126 -10.00 6.06 1.90
C ALA A 126 -10.66 4.74 1.50
N VAL A 127 -11.96 4.76 1.18
CA VAL A 127 -12.68 3.59 0.67
C VAL A 127 -12.08 3.13 -0.66
N ALA A 128 -11.80 4.05 -1.59
CA ALA A 128 -11.15 3.74 -2.86
C ALA A 128 -9.77 3.08 -2.65
N THR A 129 -9.00 3.55 -1.67
CA THR A 129 -7.71 2.96 -1.30
C THR A 129 -7.87 1.52 -0.80
N LEU A 130 -8.89 1.26 0.05
CA LEU A 130 -9.20 -0.09 0.50
C LEU A 130 -9.59 -1.00 -0.67
N VAL A 131 -10.53 -0.55 -1.50
CA VAL A 131 -10.98 -1.30 -2.68
C VAL A 131 -9.81 -1.59 -3.62
N ALA A 132 -8.97 -0.59 -3.91
CA ALA A 132 -7.78 -0.76 -4.73
C ALA A 132 -6.82 -1.80 -4.12
N THR A 133 -6.58 -1.75 -2.81
CA THR A 133 -5.72 -2.71 -2.10
C THR A 133 -6.24 -4.13 -2.22
N TYR A 134 -7.56 -4.33 -2.09
CA TYR A 134 -8.17 -5.65 -2.22
C TYR A 134 -8.25 -6.13 -3.68
N ALA A 135 -8.61 -5.26 -4.61
CA ALA A 135 -8.75 -5.59 -6.04
C ALA A 135 -7.41 -5.91 -6.70
N THR A 136 -6.32 -5.30 -6.22
CA THR A 136 -4.98 -5.50 -6.79
C THR A 136 -4.25 -6.73 -6.27
N ARG A 137 -4.76 -7.38 -5.22
CA ARG A 137 -4.17 -8.62 -4.67
C ARG A 137 -3.89 -9.71 -5.73
N PRO A 138 -4.81 -10.06 -6.64
CA PRO A 138 -4.54 -11.08 -7.66
C PRO A 138 -3.51 -10.62 -8.69
N ILE A 139 -3.45 -9.32 -8.98
CA ILE A 139 -2.49 -8.74 -9.94
C ILE A 139 -1.08 -8.78 -9.38
N VAL A 140 -0.91 -8.38 -8.12
CA VAL A 140 0.39 -8.44 -7.41
C VAL A 140 0.92 -9.87 -7.36
N LYS A 141 0.04 -10.86 -7.11
CA LYS A 141 0.40 -12.28 -7.16
C LYS A 141 0.88 -12.72 -8.55
N ARG A 142 0.27 -12.22 -9.62
CA ARG A 142 0.67 -12.53 -11.01
C ARG A 142 2.01 -11.90 -11.39
N ILE A 143 2.24 -10.64 -11.00
CA ILE A 143 3.50 -9.93 -11.26
C ILE A 143 4.64 -10.64 -10.51
N ALA A 144 4.44 -10.97 -9.23
CA ALA A 144 5.43 -11.71 -8.44
C ALA A 144 5.77 -13.09 -9.02
N LYS A 145 4.83 -13.73 -9.72
CA LYS A 145 5.04 -15.01 -10.40
C LYS A 145 5.83 -14.85 -11.71
N LYS A 146 5.69 -13.72 -12.40
CA LYS A 146 6.35 -13.47 -13.70
C LYS A 146 7.83 -13.06 -13.54
N ASP A 147 8.16 -12.34 -12.46
CA ASP A 147 9.54 -11.95 -12.15
C ASP A 147 10.45 -13.15 -11.77
N ASP A 148 9.86 -14.33 -11.53
CA ASP A 148 10.59 -15.55 -11.16
C ASP A 148 10.95 -16.43 -12.39
N GLN A 149 10.45 -16.08 -13.57
CA GLN A 149 10.66 -16.86 -14.81
C GLN A 149 11.66 -16.21 -15.78
N GLY A 150 12.21 -15.07 -15.39
CA GLY A 150 13.27 -14.36 -16.13
C GLY A 150 14.55 -14.26 -15.32
#